data_0c44099d0fcf2a6bb1a1552f5b45fadb
#
_entry.id   0c44099d0fcf2a6bb1a1552f5b45fadb
#
_cell.length_a   1.000
_cell.length_b   1.000
_cell.length_c   1.000
_cell.angle_alpha   90.00
_cell.angle_beta   90.00
_cell.angle_gamma   90.00
#
_symmetry.space_group_name_H-M   'P 1'
#
loop_
_entity.id
_entity.type
_entity.pdbx_description
1 polymer ?
#
loop_
_entity_poly.entity_id
_entity_poly.type
_entity_poly.pdbx_seq_one_letter_code
_entity_poly.pdbx_strand_id
1 'polypeptide(L)'
;MFSAEAASRQRQMLRELAADYGRQLRQVLPVRQLLKGSVYQLRTRCGHPSCHCAKPDGQRHSATVLSWSEAGRTRLRSIPASERARVRQWAEQYRRLRQTRVALSRLHQQILHAIDRLEEALRMPPPAARRRPRR
;
A
#
# COMPACT_ATOMS: atom_id res chain seq x y z
N MET A 1 -2.27 -7.62 35.64
CA MET A 1 -3.11 -8.61 36.36
C MET A 1 -3.71 -9.56 35.33
N PHE A 2 -3.62 -10.85 35.59
CA PHE A 2 -4.15 -11.88 34.69
C PHE A 2 -5.65 -11.69 34.43
N SER A 3 -6.04 -11.72 33.13
CA SER A 3 -7.44 -11.65 32.70
C SER A 3 -7.67 -12.62 31.56
N ALA A 4 -8.33 -13.74 31.86
CA ALA A 4 -8.64 -14.76 30.86
C ALA A 4 -9.55 -14.24 29.74
N GLU A 5 -10.49 -13.37 30.08
CA GLU A 5 -11.42 -12.77 29.12
C GLU A 5 -10.72 -11.80 28.17
N ALA A 6 -9.83 -10.94 28.70
CA ALA A 6 -9.03 -10.05 27.89
C ALA A 6 -8.08 -10.84 26.98
N ALA A 7 -7.46 -11.90 27.49
CA ALA A 7 -6.60 -12.78 26.69
C ALA A 7 -7.38 -13.47 25.56
N SER A 8 -8.61 -13.92 25.84
CA SER A 8 -9.46 -14.55 24.83
C SER A 8 -9.81 -13.58 23.69
N ARG A 9 -10.18 -12.33 24.01
CA ARG A 9 -10.43 -11.28 23.02
C ARG A 9 -9.20 -11.02 22.13
N GLN A 10 -8.01 -10.94 22.72
CA GLN A 10 -6.80 -10.70 21.95
C GLN A 10 -6.42 -11.88 21.05
N ARG A 11 -6.64 -13.11 21.49
CA ARG A 11 -6.44 -14.30 20.65
C ARG A 11 -7.38 -14.32 19.45
N GLN A 12 -8.65 -13.93 19.65
CA GLN A 12 -9.61 -13.83 18.55
C GLN A 12 -9.18 -12.77 17.56
N MET A 13 -8.79 -11.59 18.02
CA MET A 13 -8.29 -10.50 17.18
C MET A 13 -7.06 -10.94 16.38
N LEU A 14 -6.12 -11.64 16.98
CA LEU A 14 -4.93 -12.17 16.29
C LEU A 14 -5.29 -13.15 15.17
N ARG A 15 -6.29 -14.02 15.39
CA ARG A 15 -6.78 -14.91 14.32
C ARG A 15 -7.35 -14.14 13.14
N GLU A 16 -8.14 -13.12 13.41
CA GLU A 16 -8.74 -12.26 12.37
C GLU A 16 -7.67 -11.48 11.61
N LEU A 17 -6.71 -10.89 12.32
CA LEU A 17 -5.58 -10.19 11.70
C LEU A 17 -4.69 -11.11 10.85
N ALA A 18 -4.44 -12.32 11.32
CA ALA A 18 -3.69 -13.32 10.55
C ALA A 18 -4.42 -13.72 9.26
N ALA A 19 -5.74 -13.88 9.32
CA ALA A 19 -6.55 -14.15 8.14
C ALA A 19 -6.53 -12.98 7.15
N ASP A 20 -6.64 -11.75 7.63
CA ASP A 20 -6.54 -10.54 6.79
C ASP A 20 -5.16 -10.41 6.14
N TYR A 21 -4.10 -10.65 6.91
CA TYR A 21 -2.74 -10.64 6.41
C TYR A 21 -2.54 -11.64 5.26
N GLY A 22 -3.04 -12.86 5.43
CA GLY A 22 -3.01 -13.89 4.41
C GLY A 22 -3.79 -13.50 3.14
N ARG A 23 -4.95 -12.87 3.29
CA ARG A 23 -5.73 -12.34 2.15
C ARG A 23 -4.96 -11.28 1.37
N GLN A 24 -4.31 -10.35 2.06
CA GLN A 24 -3.50 -9.32 1.43
C GLN A 24 -2.29 -9.91 0.70
N LEU A 25 -1.59 -10.86 1.30
CA LEU A 25 -0.46 -11.55 0.65
C LEU A 25 -0.89 -12.25 -0.65
N ARG A 26 -2.05 -12.88 -0.66
CA ARG A 26 -2.56 -13.54 -1.87
C ARG A 26 -2.81 -12.61 -3.03
N GLN A 27 -2.96 -11.32 -2.79
CA GLN A 27 -3.12 -10.32 -3.85
C GLN A 27 -1.83 -10.00 -4.60
N VAL A 28 -0.67 -10.18 -3.97
CA VAL A 28 0.63 -9.90 -4.62
C VAL A 28 1.24 -11.13 -5.29
N LEU A 29 0.86 -12.34 -4.87
CA LEU A 29 1.42 -13.59 -5.41
C LEU A 29 1.21 -13.77 -6.92
N PRO A 30 0.06 -13.42 -7.53
CA PRO A 30 -0.15 -13.57 -8.96
C PRO A 30 0.49 -12.45 -9.81
N VAL A 31 1.01 -11.40 -9.20
CA VAL A 31 1.65 -10.30 -9.94
C VAL A 31 2.93 -10.77 -10.60
N ARG A 32 2.96 -10.73 -11.93
CA ARG A 32 4.12 -11.19 -12.72
C ARG A 32 4.89 -10.04 -13.33
N GLN A 33 4.19 -9.01 -13.79
CA GLN A 33 4.77 -7.84 -14.45
C GLN A 33 4.10 -6.58 -13.94
N LEU A 34 4.89 -5.57 -13.70
CA LEU A 34 4.40 -4.26 -13.30
C LEU A 34 5.27 -3.16 -13.90
N LEU A 35 4.70 -1.99 -14.00
CA LEU A 35 5.40 -0.80 -14.44
C LEU A 35 5.28 0.27 -13.36
N LYS A 36 6.41 0.69 -12.82
CA LYS A 36 6.46 1.78 -11.85
C LYS A 36 6.23 3.11 -12.55
N GLY A 37 4.98 3.53 -12.59
CA GLY A 37 4.57 4.76 -13.24
C GLY A 37 3.07 4.98 -13.14
N SER A 38 2.62 6.11 -13.68
CA SER A 38 1.22 6.50 -13.71
C SER A 38 0.78 6.77 -15.15
N VAL A 39 -0.41 6.30 -15.50
CA VAL A 39 -1.02 6.55 -16.81
C VAL A 39 -2.18 7.52 -16.63
N TYR A 40 -2.17 8.60 -17.38
CA TYR A 40 -3.22 9.61 -17.35
C TYR A 40 -3.41 10.30 -18.70
N GLN A 41 -4.50 11.07 -18.81
CA GLN A 41 -4.78 11.90 -19.96
C GLN A 41 -4.12 13.27 -19.76
N LEU A 42 -3.29 13.66 -20.71
CA LEU A 42 -2.68 14.98 -20.76
C LEU A 42 -3.37 15.82 -21.84
N ARG A 43 -3.83 17.01 -21.48
CA ARG A 43 -4.42 17.96 -22.38
C ARG A 43 -3.47 19.13 -22.59
N THR A 44 -3.03 19.33 -23.84
CA THR A 44 -2.03 20.34 -24.19
C THR A 44 -2.39 21.11 -25.43
N ARG A 45 -1.76 22.28 -25.59
CA ARG A 45 -1.73 23.01 -26.86
C ARG A 45 -0.55 22.53 -27.68
N CYS A 46 -0.74 22.36 -29.00
CA CYS A 46 0.31 21.82 -29.89
C CYS A 46 1.38 22.86 -30.27
N GLY A 47 1.19 24.13 -29.93
CA GLY A 47 2.13 25.21 -30.27
C GLY A 47 1.98 25.79 -31.66
N HIS A 48 1.11 25.25 -32.50
CA HIS A 48 0.81 25.82 -33.84
C HIS A 48 -0.20 26.97 -33.72
N PRO A 49 0.14 28.21 -34.18
CA PRO A 49 -0.75 29.37 -34.05
C PRO A 49 -2.07 29.22 -34.82
N SER A 50 -2.05 28.44 -35.89
CA SER A 50 -3.26 28.18 -36.75
C SER A 50 -4.14 27.06 -36.20
N CYS A 51 -3.74 26.33 -35.19
CA CYS A 51 -4.54 25.24 -34.64
C CYS A 51 -5.69 25.80 -33.78
N HIS A 52 -6.86 25.11 -33.81
CA HIS A 52 -8.00 25.47 -32.99
C HIS A 52 -7.68 25.48 -31.48
N CYS A 53 -6.71 24.68 -31.01
CA CYS A 53 -6.29 24.65 -29.62
C CYS A 53 -5.57 25.93 -29.15
N ALA A 54 -5.09 26.78 -30.09
CA ALA A 54 -4.46 28.03 -29.77
C ALA A 54 -5.44 29.13 -29.32
N LYS A 55 -6.74 28.96 -29.64
CA LYS A 55 -7.79 29.89 -29.25
C LYS A 55 -8.08 29.76 -27.73
N PRO A 56 -8.45 30.85 -27.02
CA PRO A 56 -8.75 30.79 -25.59
C PRO A 56 -9.83 29.78 -25.20
N ASP A 57 -10.85 29.64 -26.05
CA ASP A 57 -11.97 28.71 -25.91
C ASP A 57 -11.81 27.42 -26.73
N GLY A 58 -10.66 27.25 -27.40
CA GLY A 58 -10.36 26.10 -28.23
C GLY A 58 -10.11 24.84 -27.39
N GLN A 59 -10.66 23.72 -27.88
CA GLN A 59 -10.45 22.42 -27.29
C GLN A 59 -8.98 22.00 -27.43
N ARG A 60 -8.35 21.64 -26.31
CA ARG A 60 -6.97 21.18 -26.27
C ARG A 60 -6.83 19.76 -26.80
N HIS A 61 -5.64 19.43 -27.29
CA HIS A 61 -5.31 18.07 -27.67
C HIS A 61 -5.18 17.17 -26.43
N SER A 62 -5.70 15.95 -26.54
CA SER A 62 -5.61 14.95 -25.49
C SER A 62 -4.68 13.83 -25.92
N ALA A 63 -3.78 13.43 -25.03
CA ALA A 63 -2.89 12.29 -25.23
C ALA A 63 -2.87 11.43 -23.97
N THR A 64 -2.84 10.11 -24.16
CA THR A 64 -2.59 9.18 -23.07
C THR A 64 -1.06 9.11 -22.85
N VAL A 65 -0.62 9.43 -21.64
CA VAL A 65 0.80 9.46 -21.30
C VAL A 65 1.11 8.54 -20.12
N LEU A 66 2.30 7.98 -20.14
CA LEU A 66 2.94 7.34 -19.01
C LEU A 66 3.92 8.32 -18.39
N SER A 67 3.83 8.48 -17.08
CA SER A 67 4.78 9.26 -16.28
C SER A 67 5.52 8.35 -15.30
N TRP A 68 6.82 8.47 -15.21
CA TRP A 68 7.64 7.76 -14.24
C TRP A 68 8.80 8.64 -13.75
N SER A 69 9.37 8.26 -12.62
CA SER A 69 10.56 8.93 -12.08
C SER A 69 11.81 8.14 -12.43
N GLU A 70 12.82 8.82 -12.95
CA GLU A 70 14.10 8.26 -13.32
C GLU A 70 15.22 9.21 -12.90
N ALA A 71 16.12 8.75 -12.06
CA ALA A 71 17.24 9.56 -11.54
C ALA A 71 16.80 10.93 -10.96
N GLY A 72 15.71 10.96 -10.20
CA GLY A 72 15.15 12.16 -9.60
C GLY A 72 14.40 13.09 -10.57
N ARG A 73 14.23 12.69 -11.83
CA ARG A 73 13.51 13.47 -12.85
C ARG A 73 12.25 12.75 -13.28
N THR A 74 11.20 13.50 -13.52
CA THR A 74 9.95 12.98 -14.12
C THR A 74 10.13 12.84 -15.63
N ARG A 75 9.89 11.62 -16.12
CA ARG A 75 9.85 11.29 -17.54
C ARG A 75 8.41 11.11 -18.00
N LEU A 76 8.13 11.50 -19.21
CA LEU A 76 6.84 11.37 -19.86
C LEU A 76 7.01 10.70 -21.23
N ARG A 77 6.08 9.83 -21.57
CA ARG A 77 5.97 9.23 -22.90
C ARG A 77 4.51 9.11 -23.31
N SER A 78 4.17 9.56 -24.50
CA SER A 78 2.87 9.28 -25.12
C SER A 78 2.74 7.78 -25.41
N ILE A 79 1.58 7.22 -25.10
CA ILE A 79 1.30 5.80 -25.29
C ILE A 79 0.40 5.64 -26.51
N PRO A 80 0.86 4.91 -27.54
CA PRO A 80 0.03 4.57 -28.71
C PRO A 80 -1.21 3.77 -28.30
N ALA A 81 -2.29 3.91 -29.06
CA ALA A 81 -3.56 3.22 -28.78
C ALA A 81 -3.39 1.70 -28.63
N SER A 82 -2.50 1.08 -29.41
CA SER A 82 -2.20 -0.36 -29.39
C SER A 82 -1.53 -0.83 -28.10
N GLU A 83 -0.86 0.05 -27.35
CA GLU A 83 -0.14 -0.29 -26.11
C GLU A 83 -0.89 0.11 -24.84
N ARG A 84 -1.94 0.94 -24.94
CA ARG A 84 -2.62 1.54 -23.79
C ARG A 84 -3.15 0.52 -22.78
N ALA A 85 -3.82 -0.52 -23.25
CA ALA A 85 -4.41 -1.55 -22.38
C ALA A 85 -3.33 -2.25 -21.56
N ARG A 86 -2.23 -2.65 -22.17
CA ARG A 86 -1.12 -3.35 -21.54
C ARG A 86 -0.39 -2.45 -20.53
N VAL A 87 -0.06 -1.23 -20.92
CA VAL A 87 0.63 -0.27 -20.06
C VAL A 87 -0.23 0.10 -18.85
N ARG A 88 -1.54 0.32 -19.04
CA ARG A 88 -2.47 0.54 -17.91
C ARG A 88 -2.53 -0.64 -16.96
N GLN A 89 -2.56 -1.85 -17.48
CA GLN A 89 -2.57 -3.07 -16.68
C GLN A 89 -1.30 -3.16 -15.81
N TRP A 90 -0.13 -2.91 -16.39
CA TRP A 90 1.14 -2.96 -15.64
C TRP A 90 1.25 -1.84 -14.60
N ALA A 91 0.80 -0.64 -14.91
CA ALA A 91 0.75 0.48 -13.97
C ALA A 91 -0.25 0.19 -12.83
N GLU A 92 -1.38 -0.42 -13.12
CA GLU A 92 -2.36 -0.84 -12.11
C GLU A 92 -1.82 -1.95 -11.21
N GLN A 93 -1.08 -2.90 -11.75
CA GLN A 93 -0.39 -3.94 -10.95
C GLN A 93 0.61 -3.32 -9.98
N TYR A 94 1.36 -2.33 -10.41
CA TYR A 94 2.26 -1.57 -9.52
C TYR A 94 1.49 -0.87 -8.40
N ARG A 95 0.41 -0.17 -8.74
CA ARG A 95 -0.43 0.52 -7.75
C ARG A 95 -1.01 -0.44 -6.72
N ARG A 96 -1.55 -1.57 -7.16
CA ARG A 96 -2.06 -2.63 -6.27
C ARG A 96 -0.99 -3.16 -5.33
N LEU A 97 0.18 -3.47 -5.87
CA LEU A 97 1.29 -3.96 -5.05
C LEU A 97 1.68 -2.94 -3.98
N ARG A 98 1.74 -1.66 -4.32
CA ARG A 98 2.05 -0.60 -3.35
C ARG A 98 0.96 -0.43 -2.30
N GLN A 99 -0.30 -0.48 -2.68
CA GLN A 99 -1.44 -0.43 -1.75
C GLN A 99 -1.45 -1.64 -0.82
N THR A 100 -1.22 -2.83 -1.34
CA THR A 100 -1.13 -4.05 -0.53
C THR A 100 0.04 -3.98 0.45
N ARG A 101 1.20 -3.48 0.03
CA ARG A 101 2.33 -3.28 0.94
C ARG A 101 1.99 -2.35 2.10
N VAL A 102 1.26 -1.26 1.86
CA VAL A 102 0.78 -0.35 2.90
C VAL A 102 -0.21 -1.07 3.84
N ALA A 103 -1.14 -1.83 3.28
CA ALA A 103 -2.11 -2.60 4.07
C ALA A 103 -1.43 -3.65 4.96
N LEU A 104 -0.44 -4.36 4.43
CA LEU A 104 0.37 -5.33 5.21
C LEU A 104 1.14 -4.66 6.33
N SER A 105 1.71 -3.49 6.10
CA SER A 105 2.41 -2.72 7.12
C SER A 105 1.49 -2.32 8.28
N ARG A 106 0.27 -1.89 7.97
CA ARG A 106 -0.74 -1.55 8.99
C ARG A 106 -1.19 -2.78 9.78
N LEU A 107 -1.45 -3.89 9.10
CA LEU A 107 -1.82 -5.16 9.75
C LEU A 107 -0.69 -5.66 10.65
N HIS A 108 0.56 -5.53 10.22
CA HIS A 108 1.72 -5.89 11.03
C HIS A 108 1.75 -5.10 12.35
N GLN A 109 1.54 -3.78 12.30
CA GLN A 109 1.46 -2.95 13.50
C GLN A 109 0.31 -3.38 14.43
N GLN A 110 -0.85 -3.67 13.87
CA GLN A 110 -1.99 -4.15 14.64
C GLN A 110 -1.73 -5.51 15.29
N ILE A 111 -1.04 -6.42 14.60
CA ILE A 111 -0.64 -7.73 15.13
C ILE A 111 0.31 -7.55 16.33
N LEU A 112 1.33 -6.71 16.21
CA LEU A 112 2.27 -6.43 17.31
C LEU A 112 1.53 -5.84 18.52
N HIS A 113 0.64 -4.88 18.28
CA HIS A 113 -0.17 -4.29 19.35
C HIS A 113 -1.08 -5.32 20.06
N ALA A 114 -1.70 -6.21 19.28
CA ALA A 114 -2.53 -7.29 19.87
C ALA A 114 -1.69 -8.28 20.67
N ILE A 115 -0.46 -8.57 20.27
CA ILE A 115 0.49 -9.40 21.02
C ILE A 115 0.86 -8.72 22.36
N ASP A 116 1.17 -7.43 22.34
CA ASP A 116 1.48 -6.67 23.55
C ASP A 116 0.30 -6.69 24.54
N ARG A 117 -0.92 -6.52 24.04
CA ARG A 117 -2.15 -6.61 24.83
C ARG A 117 -2.38 -8.02 25.38
N LEU A 118 -2.05 -9.04 24.61
CA LEU A 118 -2.15 -10.42 25.06
C LEU A 118 -1.14 -10.68 26.18
N GLU A 119 0.08 -10.20 26.04
CA GLU A 119 1.10 -10.28 27.08
C GLU A 119 0.60 -9.64 28.39
N GLU A 120 0.09 -8.42 28.32
CA GLU A 120 -0.47 -7.74 29.50
C GLU A 120 -1.59 -8.56 30.18
N ALA A 121 -2.49 -9.13 29.36
CA ALA A 121 -3.59 -9.93 29.86
C ALA A 121 -3.16 -11.25 30.51
N LEU A 122 -2.03 -11.80 30.09
CA LEU A 122 -1.48 -13.07 30.60
C LEU A 122 -0.48 -12.89 31.73
N ARG A 123 0.00 -11.67 31.98
CA ARG A 123 1.08 -11.42 32.94
C ARG A 123 0.66 -11.77 34.36
N MET A 124 1.41 -12.66 34.97
CA MET A 124 1.29 -13.01 36.39
C MET A 124 2.17 -12.09 37.23
N PRO A 125 1.78 -11.79 38.47
CA PRO A 125 2.67 -11.06 39.38
C PRO A 125 3.95 -11.86 39.65
N PRO A 126 5.11 -11.20 39.79
CA PRO A 126 6.34 -11.89 40.12
C PRO A 126 6.23 -12.53 41.52
N PRO A 127 6.88 -13.68 41.76
CA PRO A 127 6.91 -14.27 43.09
C PRO A 127 7.58 -13.31 44.09
N ALA A 128 7.10 -13.33 45.33
CA ALA A 128 7.65 -12.49 46.40
C ALA A 128 9.18 -12.67 46.54
N ALA A 129 9.91 -11.57 46.55
CA ALA A 129 11.36 -11.61 46.73
C ALA A 129 11.71 -12.30 48.05
N ARG A 130 12.48 -13.37 47.99
CA ARG A 130 13.04 -13.98 49.23
C ARG A 130 13.96 -12.96 49.89
N ARG A 131 13.62 -12.54 51.13
CA ARG A 131 14.55 -11.74 51.95
C ARG A 131 15.82 -12.54 52.12
N ARG A 132 16.95 -12.05 51.63
CA ARG A 132 18.26 -12.61 52.01
C ARG A 132 18.42 -12.45 53.51
N PRO A 133 18.73 -13.49 54.28
CA PRO A 133 19.06 -13.31 55.68
C PRO A 133 20.27 -12.37 55.79
N ARG A 134 20.15 -11.34 56.60
CA ARG A 134 21.29 -10.47 56.93
C ARG A 134 22.29 -11.34 57.66
N ARG A 135 23.51 -11.43 57.15
CA ARG A 135 24.66 -11.98 57.90
C ARG A 135 25.08 -10.99 58.97
#